data_768fcad17e9ff146cfa3c632aef36d22
#
_entry.id   768fcad17e9ff146cfa3c632aef36d22
#
_cell.length_a   1.000
_cell.length_b   1.000
_cell.length_c   1.000
_cell.angle_alpha   90.00
_cell.angle_beta   90.00
_cell.angle_gamma   90.00
#
_symmetry.space_group_name_H-M   'P 1'
#
loop_
_entity.id
_entity.type
_entity.pdbx_description
1 polymer ?
#
loop_
_entity_poly.entity_id
_entity_poly.type
_entity_poly.pdbx_seq_one_letter_code
_entity_poly.pdbx_strand_id
1 'polypeptide(L)'
;MVTEPSLSGIHDMERQIQLIDHFGLTSAVIINKFDINQANTQHLRTWCNMRSLPILGEIPWDPQVTDALAAKKPLVEHNDGPAAQAMRAAWERTAEMIAGI
;
A
#
# COMPACT_ATOMS: atom_id res chain seq x y z
N MET A 1 -1.90 -1.35 6.33
CA MET A 1 -0.73 -0.45 6.44
C MET A 1 -0.30 -0.01 5.06
N VAL A 2 -0.05 1.26 4.87
CA VAL A 2 0.42 1.82 3.60
C VAL A 2 1.90 2.19 3.76
N THR A 3 2.74 1.75 2.83
CA THR A 3 4.17 2.05 2.82
C THR A 3 4.63 2.49 1.44
N GLU A 4 5.80 3.13 1.38
CA GLU A 4 6.45 3.54 0.14
C GLU A 4 7.81 2.83 0.00
N PRO A 5 8.29 2.59 -1.24
CA PRO A 5 9.58 1.93 -1.47
C PRO A 5 10.76 2.90 -1.28
N SER A 6 10.92 3.40 -0.07
CA SER A 6 12.04 4.22 0.38
C SER A 6 12.65 3.61 1.62
N LEU A 7 13.90 3.98 1.94
CA LEU A 7 14.55 3.45 3.15
C LEU A 7 13.78 3.81 4.41
N SER A 8 13.31 5.04 4.53
CA SER A 8 12.53 5.46 5.70
C SER A 8 11.18 4.75 5.78
N GLY A 9 10.50 4.57 4.64
CA GLY A 9 9.23 3.84 4.58
C GLY A 9 9.38 2.38 4.99
N ILE A 10 10.45 1.73 4.54
CA ILE A 10 10.77 0.34 4.89
C ILE A 10 11.03 0.21 6.39
N HIS A 11 11.86 1.10 6.96
CA HIS A 11 12.16 1.07 8.39
C HIS A 11 10.92 1.33 9.25
N ASP A 12 10.08 2.27 8.86
CA ASP A 12 8.83 2.56 9.57
C ASP A 12 7.88 1.37 9.53
N MET A 13 7.76 0.72 8.38
CA MET A 13 6.94 -0.48 8.23
C MET A 13 7.45 -1.62 9.13
N GLU A 14 8.76 -1.86 9.14
CA GLU A 14 9.35 -2.91 9.96
C GLU A 14 9.06 -2.69 11.45
N ARG A 15 9.17 -1.45 11.93
CA ARG A 15 8.84 -1.11 13.31
C ARG A 15 7.36 -1.30 13.62
N GLN A 16 6.48 -0.87 12.72
CA GLN A 16 5.03 -1.03 12.91
C GLN A 16 4.62 -2.50 12.95
N ILE A 17 5.19 -3.32 12.09
CA ILE A 17 4.92 -4.76 12.06
C ILE A 17 5.37 -5.44 13.34
N GLN A 18 6.51 -5.05 13.90
CA GLN A 18 6.97 -5.59 15.18
C GLN A 18 5.96 -5.32 16.31
N LEU A 19 5.39 -4.12 16.35
CA LEU A 19 4.33 -3.77 17.32
C LEU A 19 3.05 -4.56 17.07
N ILE A 20 2.64 -4.71 15.81
CA ILE A 20 1.44 -5.46 15.44
C ILE A 20 1.59 -6.93 15.84
N ASP A 21 2.75 -7.52 15.58
CA ASP A 21 3.05 -8.90 15.96
C ASP A 21 3.05 -9.08 17.48
N HIS A 22 3.59 -8.10 18.21
CA HIS A 22 3.59 -8.13 19.67
C HIS A 22 2.17 -8.19 20.25
N PHE A 23 1.22 -7.47 19.65
CA PHE A 23 -0.19 -7.47 20.07
C PHE A 23 -1.03 -8.57 19.42
N GLY A 24 -0.46 -9.38 18.52
CA GLY A 24 -1.18 -10.46 17.87
C GLY A 24 -2.28 -10.01 16.91
N LEU A 25 -2.14 -8.83 16.33
CA LEU A 25 -3.12 -8.26 15.42
C LEU A 25 -2.92 -8.74 13.98
N THR A 26 -4.03 -8.93 13.26
CA THR A 26 -4.00 -9.21 11.82
C THR A 26 -3.63 -7.95 11.05
N SER A 27 -2.72 -8.09 10.08
CA SER A 27 -2.24 -6.96 9.29
C SER A 27 -2.07 -7.32 7.82
N ALA A 28 -2.04 -6.30 6.98
CA ALA A 28 -1.77 -6.41 5.55
C ALA A 28 -1.11 -5.12 5.07
N VAL A 29 -0.52 -5.15 3.88
CA VAL A 29 0.30 -4.06 3.36
C VAL A 29 -0.23 -3.57 2.02
N ILE A 30 -0.21 -2.27 1.81
CA ILE A 30 -0.40 -1.62 0.51
C ILE A 30 0.88 -0.85 0.19
N ILE A 31 1.47 -1.09 -0.97
CA ILE A 31 2.67 -0.39 -1.42
C ILE A 31 2.26 0.78 -2.32
N ASN A 32 2.50 2.00 -1.84
CA ASN A 32 2.25 3.21 -2.60
C ASN A 32 3.48 3.57 -3.43
N LYS A 33 3.27 4.08 -4.63
CA LYS A 33 4.34 4.48 -5.56
C LYS A 33 5.32 3.34 -5.84
N PHE A 34 4.81 2.14 -6.10
CA PHE A 34 5.65 0.94 -6.22
C PHE A 34 6.67 1.04 -7.36
N ASP A 35 6.44 1.88 -8.36
CA ASP A 35 7.26 2.02 -9.57
C ASP A 35 8.39 3.08 -9.45
N ILE A 36 8.48 3.82 -8.34
CA ILE A 36 9.55 4.83 -8.19
C ILE A 36 10.91 4.24 -7.84
N ASN A 37 10.96 3.04 -7.27
CA ASN A 37 12.20 2.33 -6.98
C ASN A 37 11.94 0.83 -6.97
N GLN A 38 12.24 0.18 -8.08
CA GLN A 38 11.96 -1.25 -8.24
C GLN A 38 12.75 -2.13 -7.28
N ALA A 39 13.99 -1.77 -6.96
CA ALA A 39 14.81 -2.55 -6.02
C ALA A 39 14.20 -2.53 -4.61
N ASN A 40 13.78 -1.37 -4.14
CA ASN A 40 13.14 -1.26 -2.82
C ASN A 40 11.77 -1.92 -2.79
N THR A 41 11.00 -1.83 -3.88
CA THR A 41 9.71 -2.52 -4.00
C THR A 41 9.89 -4.03 -3.94
N GLN A 42 10.88 -4.57 -4.63
CA GLN A 42 11.18 -5.99 -4.58
C GLN A 42 11.62 -6.42 -3.18
N HIS A 43 12.39 -5.59 -2.50
CA HIS A 43 12.76 -5.84 -1.10
C HIS A 43 11.52 -5.91 -0.19
N LEU A 44 10.58 -4.98 -0.36
CA LEU A 44 9.32 -4.99 0.38
C LEU A 44 8.49 -6.25 0.11
N ARG A 45 8.38 -6.65 -1.15
CA ARG A 45 7.64 -7.86 -1.53
C ARG A 45 8.25 -9.09 -0.89
N THR A 46 9.57 -9.24 -0.95
CA THR A 46 10.29 -10.35 -0.36
C THR A 46 10.11 -10.38 1.15
N TRP A 47 10.27 -9.24 1.80
CA TRP A 47 10.12 -9.12 3.25
C TRP A 47 8.70 -9.50 3.71
N CYS A 48 7.68 -8.98 3.02
CA CYS A 48 6.28 -9.32 3.32
C CYS A 48 6.00 -10.80 3.09
N ASN A 49 6.52 -11.37 2.00
CA ASN A 49 6.33 -12.79 1.69
C ASN A 49 6.97 -13.69 2.75
N MET A 50 8.16 -13.36 3.22
CA MET A 50 8.84 -14.12 4.27
C MET A 50 8.08 -14.11 5.59
N ARG A 51 7.31 -13.08 5.86
CA ARG A 51 6.51 -12.93 7.09
C ARG A 51 5.05 -13.30 6.91
N SER A 52 4.67 -13.83 5.75
CA SER A 52 3.29 -14.17 5.41
C SER A 52 2.33 -12.99 5.54
N LEU A 53 2.82 -11.78 5.25
CA LEU A 53 2.01 -10.56 5.22
C LEU A 53 1.40 -10.38 3.83
N PRO A 54 0.06 -10.37 3.71
CA PRO A 54 -0.55 -10.15 2.40
C PRO A 54 -0.31 -8.72 1.91
N ILE A 55 0.04 -8.61 0.62
CA ILE A 55 0.08 -7.33 -0.08
C ILE A 55 -1.24 -7.17 -0.80
N LEU A 56 -2.07 -6.24 -0.33
CA LEU A 56 -3.42 -6.04 -0.85
C LEU A 56 -3.44 -5.22 -2.13
N GLY A 57 -2.41 -4.44 -2.39
CA GLY A 57 -2.33 -3.65 -3.59
C GLY A 57 -0.99 -2.95 -3.74
N GLU A 58 -0.66 -2.61 -4.98
CA GLU A 58 0.50 -1.82 -5.34
C GLU A 58 0.02 -0.65 -6.19
N ILE A 59 0.22 0.58 -5.69
CA ILE A 59 -0.31 1.79 -6.31
C ILE A 59 0.82 2.49 -7.04
N PRO A 60 0.71 2.69 -8.38
CA PRO A 60 1.75 3.37 -9.13
C PRO A 60 1.78 4.87 -8.82
N TRP A 61 2.94 5.48 -9.02
CA TRP A 61 3.03 6.92 -9.03
C TRP A 61 2.22 7.47 -10.23
N ASP A 62 1.38 8.47 -9.96
CA ASP A 62 0.46 9.00 -10.96
C ASP A 62 0.33 10.51 -10.76
N PRO A 63 0.63 11.34 -11.80
CA PRO A 63 0.44 12.80 -11.72
C PRO A 63 -0.97 13.21 -11.33
N GLN A 64 -1.97 12.37 -11.59
CA GLN A 64 -3.37 12.61 -11.22
C GLN A 64 -3.56 12.76 -9.71
N VAL A 65 -2.65 12.22 -8.89
CA VAL A 65 -2.68 12.42 -7.44
C VAL A 65 -2.54 13.91 -7.12
N THR A 66 -1.60 14.61 -7.77
CA THR A 66 -1.41 16.04 -7.61
C THR A 66 -2.65 16.83 -8.07
N ASP A 67 -3.23 16.44 -9.20
CA ASP A 67 -4.43 17.06 -9.74
C ASP A 67 -5.62 16.88 -8.78
N ALA A 68 -5.80 15.69 -8.22
CA ALA A 68 -6.85 15.43 -7.23
C ALA A 68 -6.69 16.30 -5.98
N LEU A 69 -5.46 16.45 -5.49
CA LEU A 69 -5.17 17.34 -4.35
C LEU A 69 -5.50 18.80 -4.67
N ALA A 70 -5.12 19.28 -5.86
CA ALA A 70 -5.42 20.64 -6.29
C ALA A 70 -6.94 20.87 -6.42
N ALA A 71 -7.69 19.87 -6.86
CA ALA A 71 -9.15 19.92 -6.98
C ALA A 71 -9.87 19.68 -5.65
N LYS A 72 -9.15 19.33 -4.58
CA LYS A 72 -9.71 18.99 -3.26
C LYS A 72 -10.72 17.84 -3.33
N LYS A 73 -10.43 16.82 -4.16
CA LYS A 73 -11.27 15.64 -4.34
C LYS A 73 -10.48 14.39 -4.02
N PRO A 74 -11.11 13.32 -3.50
CA PRO A 74 -10.47 12.01 -3.46
C PRO A 74 -10.06 11.56 -4.86
N LEU A 75 -8.92 10.90 -4.97
CA LEU A 75 -8.38 10.47 -6.27
C LEU A 75 -9.40 9.66 -7.08
N VAL A 76 -10.11 8.73 -6.45
CA VAL A 76 -11.09 7.86 -7.11
C VAL A 76 -12.31 8.60 -7.65
N GLU A 77 -12.59 9.79 -7.13
CA GLU A 77 -13.67 10.66 -7.62
C GLU A 77 -13.19 11.60 -8.72
N HIS A 78 -11.88 11.88 -8.76
CA HIS A 78 -11.28 12.80 -9.71
C HIS A 78 -11.14 12.19 -11.11
N ASN A 79 -10.73 10.91 -11.17
CA ASN A 79 -10.46 10.24 -12.45
C ASN A 79 -10.40 8.71 -12.30
N ASP A 80 -10.22 8.01 -13.44
CA ASP A 80 -10.02 6.55 -13.50
C ASP A 80 -8.60 6.19 -13.95
N GLY A 81 -7.60 6.99 -13.57
CA GLY A 81 -6.20 6.73 -13.87
C GLY A 81 -5.65 5.48 -13.16
N PRO A 82 -4.39 5.10 -13.45
CA PRO A 82 -3.78 3.89 -12.89
C PRO A 82 -3.79 3.83 -11.35
N ALA A 83 -3.52 4.95 -10.68
CA ALA A 83 -3.52 4.99 -9.22
C ALA A 83 -4.92 4.81 -8.66
N ALA A 84 -5.94 5.43 -9.26
CA ALA A 84 -7.33 5.28 -8.82
C ALA A 84 -7.82 3.84 -8.98
N GLN A 85 -7.48 3.19 -10.09
CA GLN A 85 -7.82 1.78 -10.33
C GLN A 85 -7.14 0.86 -9.31
N ALA A 86 -5.86 1.12 -9.02
CA ALA A 86 -5.11 0.35 -8.02
C ALA A 86 -5.68 0.52 -6.61
N MET A 87 -6.11 1.74 -6.25
CA MET A 87 -6.75 2.01 -4.97
C MET A 87 -8.08 1.26 -4.83
N ARG A 88 -8.89 1.22 -5.89
CA ARG A 88 -10.15 0.47 -5.88
C ARG A 88 -9.91 -1.01 -5.70
N ALA A 89 -8.92 -1.58 -6.42
CA ALA A 89 -8.57 -2.99 -6.29
C ALA A 89 -8.06 -3.30 -4.88
N ALA A 90 -7.23 -2.44 -4.30
CA ALA A 90 -6.74 -2.60 -2.93
C ALA A 90 -7.88 -2.53 -1.92
N TRP A 91 -8.83 -1.63 -2.11
CA TRP A 91 -10.00 -1.51 -1.25
C TRP A 91 -10.87 -2.78 -1.29
N GLU A 92 -11.10 -3.33 -2.48
CA GLU A 92 -11.85 -4.57 -2.64
C GLU A 92 -11.20 -5.73 -1.90
N ARG A 93 -9.87 -5.88 -2.02
CA ARG A 93 -9.10 -6.90 -1.29
C ARG A 93 -9.16 -6.69 0.22
N THR A 94 -9.10 -5.43 0.67
CA THR A 94 -9.23 -5.09 2.09
C THR A 94 -10.61 -5.49 2.62
N ALA A 95 -11.66 -5.20 1.87
CA ALA A 95 -13.03 -5.56 2.24
C ALA A 95 -13.20 -7.08 2.32
N GLU A 96 -12.64 -7.84 1.37
CA GLU A 96 -12.65 -9.30 1.38
C GLU A 96 -11.92 -9.86 2.60
N MET A 97 -10.77 -9.31 2.95
CA MET A 97 -10.00 -9.71 4.12
C MET A 97 -10.79 -9.48 5.41
N ILE A 98 -11.43 -8.33 5.54
CA ILE A 98 -12.26 -7.99 6.71
C ILE A 98 -13.45 -8.95 6.80
N ALA A 99 -14.11 -9.23 5.68
CA ALA A 99 -15.25 -10.14 5.63
C ALA A 99 -14.88 -11.59 5.99
N GLY A 100 -13.60 -11.97 5.77
CA GLY A 100 -13.09 -13.31 6.11
C GLY A 100 -12.69 -13.49 7.57
N ILE A 101 -12.67 -12.41 8.34
CA ILE A 101 -12.35 -12.45 9.76
C ILE A 101 -13.61 -12.75 10.57
#